data_b214382aa83df98509394bcb750f0906
#
_entry.id   b214382aa83df98509394bcb750f0906
#
_cell.length_a   1.000
_cell.length_b   1.000
_cell.length_c   1.000
_cell.angle_alpha   90.00
_cell.angle_beta   90.00
_cell.angle_gamma   90.00
#
_symmetry.space_group_name_H-M   'P 1'
#
loop_
_entity.id
_entity.type
_entity.pdbx_description
1 polymer ?
#
loop_
_entity_poly.entity_id
_entity_poly.type
_entity_poly.pdbx_seq_one_letter_code
_entity_poly.pdbx_strand_id
1 'polypeptide(L)'
;MHWTHQGQPRQALWRSESGAPAPRRVETADDTLAADTAYRMACEGTGLLWQGDFQNARHLLQALMRRADKKPRKAAAKASQKLAAATPAEAFHLHRQAQAQRARVLASVLIPLEGDYSIALRRAPDWRQACTEAWGPATGERSVATLRELLGLVGAHEWRKKGVEIPALGAPPLNRIHPHYGVFSPVRGEYVGLVAAAPLPSKALAFDIGVGTGVLSAVLARRGVQRVVATDQDPRALACARDNLQRLQLLDRVDLLQADLFPPGRAPLRLCQAPTVGVAPSLT
;
A
#
# COMPACT_ATOMS: atom_id res chain seq x y z
N MET A 1 -17.25 0.65 14.87
CA MET A 1 -17.88 1.86 14.32
C MET A 1 -19.37 1.82 14.65
N HIS A 2 -19.95 2.95 15.08
CA HIS A 2 -21.37 3.04 15.44
C HIS A 2 -22.05 4.15 14.63
N TRP A 3 -23.31 3.96 14.25
CA TRP A 3 -24.13 4.98 13.58
C TRP A 3 -25.62 4.73 13.90
N THR A 4 -26.46 5.68 13.55
CA THR A 4 -27.92 5.54 13.64
C THR A 4 -28.51 5.48 12.23
N HIS A 5 -29.36 4.50 12.00
CA HIS A 5 -30.13 4.37 10.75
C HIS A 5 -31.62 4.22 11.07
N GLN A 6 -32.46 5.11 10.56
CA GLN A 6 -33.90 5.16 10.83
C GLN A 6 -34.23 5.10 12.33
N GLY A 7 -33.49 5.86 13.15
CA GLY A 7 -33.65 5.89 14.61
C GLY A 7 -33.11 4.68 15.36
N GLN A 8 -32.61 3.66 14.67
CA GLN A 8 -32.06 2.45 15.29
C GLN A 8 -30.52 2.51 15.36
N PRO A 9 -29.91 2.23 16.51
CA PRO A 9 -28.47 2.14 16.61
C PRO A 9 -27.94 0.93 15.82
N ARG A 10 -26.87 1.12 15.11
CA ARG A 10 -26.17 0.11 14.31
C ARG A 10 -24.69 0.10 14.66
N GLN A 11 -24.08 -1.06 14.52
CA GLN A 11 -22.63 -1.21 14.70
C GLN A 11 -22.05 -2.18 13.68
N ALA A 12 -20.78 -2.00 13.35
CA ALA A 12 -19.99 -2.93 12.56
C ALA A 12 -18.51 -2.75 12.90
N LEU A 13 -17.70 -3.74 12.59
CA LEU A 13 -16.25 -3.66 12.71
C LEU A 13 -15.74 -2.61 11.72
N TRP A 14 -14.92 -1.67 12.17
CA TRP A 14 -14.23 -0.74 11.29
C TRP A 14 -12.93 -1.37 10.80
N ARG A 15 -12.74 -1.40 9.47
CA ARG A 15 -11.52 -1.89 8.85
C ARG A 15 -10.74 -0.75 8.24
N SER A 16 -9.48 -0.62 8.65
CA SER A 16 -8.53 0.33 8.08
C SER A 16 -7.10 -0.18 8.26
N GLU A 17 -6.45 -0.52 7.18
CA GLU A 17 -5.04 -0.97 7.19
C GLU A 17 -4.08 0.17 7.52
N SER A 18 -4.45 1.41 7.22
CA SER A 18 -3.67 2.59 7.60
C SER A 18 -3.80 2.96 9.08
N GLY A 19 -4.62 2.25 9.86
CA GLY A 19 -4.93 2.60 11.24
C GLY A 19 -5.76 3.88 11.39
N ALA A 20 -6.37 4.37 10.28
CA ALA A 20 -7.22 5.55 10.35
C ALA A 20 -8.44 5.29 11.24
N PRO A 21 -8.79 6.21 12.16
CA PRO A 21 -9.97 6.05 13.00
C PRO A 21 -11.25 6.06 12.17
N ALA A 22 -12.29 5.37 12.66
CA ALA A 22 -13.61 5.43 12.08
C ALA A 22 -14.15 6.88 12.05
N PRO A 23 -14.96 7.26 11.04
CA PRO A 23 -15.62 8.55 11.02
C PRO A 23 -16.48 8.74 12.28
N ARG A 24 -16.41 9.93 12.88
CA ARG A 24 -17.23 10.27 14.06
C ARG A 24 -18.71 10.43 13.72
N ARG A 25 -18.99 10.91 12.52
CA ARG A 25 -20.32 11.10 11.98
C ARG A 25 -20.48 10.21 10.76
N VAL A 26 -21.56 9.44 10.70
CA VAL A 26 -21.90 8.57 9.59
C VAL A 26 -23.33 8.80 9.19
N GLU A 27 -23.54 9.05 7.90
CA GLU A 27 -24.86 9.16 7.30
C GLU A 27 -25.02 8.11 6.19
N THR A 28 -26.22 7.55 6.07
CA THR A 28 -26.54 6.65 4.97
C THR A 28 -26.71 7.46 3.68
N ALA A 29 -26.19 6.93 2.59
CA ALA A 29 -26.21 7.57 1.29
C ALA A 29 -26.55 6.56 0.20
N ASP A 30 -27.22 7.01 -0.85
CA ASP A 30 -27.64 6.21 -1.98
C ASP A 30 -27.48 6.96 -3.32
N ASP A 31 -28.07 6.40 -4.36
CA ASP A 31 -27.99 6.91 -5.73
C ASP A 31 -28.60 8.31 -5.92
N THR A 32 -29.37 8.81 -4.95
CA THR A 32 -30.02 10.14 -5.00
C THR A 32 -29.10 11.25 -4.50
N LEU A 33 -27.99 10.91 -3.81
CA LEU A 33 -27.08 11.89 -3.22
C LEU A 33 -26.30 12.66 -4.29
N ALA A 34 -26.56 13.97 -4.40
CA ALA A 34 -25.81 14.83 -5.30
C ALA A 34 -24.34 14.95 -4.90
N ALA A 35 -23.43 14.90 -5.88
CA ALA A 35 -21.99 14.90 -5.64
C ALA A 35 -21.46 16.18 -4.95
N ASP A 36 -22.13 17.34 -5.11
CA ASP A 36 -21.76 18.59 -4.42
C ASP A 36 -22.13 18.53 -2.93
N THR A 37 -23.28 17.97 -2.61
CA THR A 37 -23.69 17.71 -1.23
C THR A 37 -22.75 16.70 -0.57
N ALA A 38 -22.47 15.59 -1.24
CA ALA A 38 -21.51 14.58 -0.76
C ALA A 38 -20.13 15.18 -0.49
N TYR A 39 -19.63 16.05 -1.37
CA TYR A 39 -18.33 16.72 -1.20
C TYR A 39 -18.32 17.63 0.03
N ARG A 40 -19.38 18.43 0.27
CA ARG A 40 -19.51 19.26 1.46
C ARG A 40 -19.50 18.41 2.72
N MET A 41 -20.32 17.34 2.79
CA MET A 41 -20.38 16.42 3.93
C MET A 41 -19.02 15.75 4.20
N ALA A 42 -18.33 15.33 3.14
CA ALA A 42 -16.97 14.75 3.24
C ALA A 42 -15.95 15.75 3.78
N CYS A 43 -16.02 17.03 3.38
CA CYS A 43 -15.18 18.10 3.93
C CYS A 43 -15.45 18.36 5.42
N GLU A 44 -16.68 18.17 5.88
CA GLU A 44 -17.10 18.26 7.28
C GLU A 44 -16.71 17.00 8.10
N GLY A 45 -16.14 15.96 7.44
CA GLY A 45 -15.71 14.71 8.09
C GLY A 45 -16.80 13.65 8.25
N THR A 46 -17.91 13.78 7.53
CA THR A 46 -19.00 12.79 7.54
C THR A 46 -18.62 11.60 6.64
N GLY A 47 -18.73 10.38 7.19
CA GLY A 47 -18.69 9.15 6.42
C GLY A 47 -20.04 8.86 5.76
N LEU A 48 -20.03 8.54 4.48
CA LEU A 48 -21.20 8.27 3.64
C LEU A 48 -21.36 6.75 3.49
N LEU A 49 -22.16 6.12 4.35
CA LEU A 49 -22.40 4.68 4.30
C LEU A 49 -23.34 4.36 3.13
N TRP A 50 -22.78 3.74 2.10
CA TRP A 50 -23.45 3.53 0.84
C TRP A 50 -24.47 2.39 0.90
N GLN A 51 -25.66 2.62 0.38
CA GLN A 51 -26.76 1.65 0.28
C GLN A 51 -27.31 1.49 -1.13
N GLY A 52 -26.86 2.32 -2.07
CA GLY A 52 -27.27 2.30 -3.47
C GLY A 52 -26.47 1.32 -4.32
N ASP A 53 -26.43 1.60 -5.62
CA ASP A 53 -25.68 0.80 -6.57
C ASP A 53 -24.18 1.00 -6.41
N PHE A 54 -23.41 -0.10 -6.39
CA PHE A 54 -21.97 -0.06 -6.19
C PHE A 54 -21.23 0.76 -7.27
N GLN A 55 -21.67 0.69 -8.53
CA GLN A 55 -21.01 1.48 -9.59
C GLN A 55 -21.24 2.98 -9.38
N ASN A 56 -22.40 3.38 -8.82
CA ASN A 56 -22.66 4.77 -8.49
C ASN A 56 -21.79 5.24 -7.29
N ALA A 57 -21.51 4.37 -6.31
CA ALA A 57 -20.49 4.66 -5.29
C ALA A 57 -19.12 4.97 -5.92
N ARG A 58 -18.68 4.18 -6.91
CA ARG A 58 -17.43 4.44 -7.64
C ARG A 58 -17.46 5.76 -8.40
N HIS A 59 -18.57 6.08 -9.08
CA HIS A 59 -18.74 7.35 -9.77
C HIS A 59 -18.72 8.53 -8.79
N LEU A 60 -19.36 8.37 -7.62
CA LEU A 60 -19.29 9.38 -6.57
C LEU A 60 -17.86 9.60 -6.09
N LEU A 61 -17.11 8.53 -5.80
CA LEU A 61 -15.70 8.64 -5.39
C LEU A 61 -14.87 9.39 -6.45
N GLN A 62 -15.05 9.09 -7.73
CA GLN A 62 -14.39 9.82 -8.83
C GLN A 62 -14.79 11.29 -8.88
N ALA A 63 -16.07 11.59 -8.61
CA ALA A 63 -16.57 12.96 -8.56
C ALA A 63 -15.97 13.74 -7.37
N LEU A 64 -15.84 13.10 -6.21
CA LEU A 64 -15.15 13.66 -5.04
C LEU A 64 -13.67 13.92 -5.31
N MET A 65 -13.00 12.99 -6.00
CA MET A 65 -11.61 13.14 -6.40
C MET A 65 -11.41 14.38 -7.28
N ARG A 66 -12.22 14.51 -8.35
CA ARG A 66 -12.15 15.69 -9.23
C ARG A 66 -12.39 17.00 -8.47
N ARG A 67 -13.29 17.01 -7.48
CA ARG A 67 -13.57 18.19 -6.66
C ARG A 67 -12.44 18.51 -5.69
N ALA A 68 -11.87 17.50 -5.06
CA ALA A 68 -10.74 17.66 -4.16
C ALA A 68 -9.48 18.21 -4.89
N ASP A 69 -9.32 17.84 -6.19
CA ASP A 69 -8.20 18.29 -7.01
C ASP A 69 -8.44 19.68 -7.64
N LYS A 70 -9.71 20.11 -7.75
CA LYS A 70 -10.08 21.41 -8.32
C LYS A 70 -9.89 22.53 -7.31
N LYS A 71 -8.78 23.26 -7.40
CA LYS A 71 -8.58 24.47 -6.61
C LYS A 71 -9.39 25.64 -7.22
N PRO A 72 -10.26 26.33 -6.45
CA PRO A 72 -10.89 27.58 -6.91
C PRO A 72 -9.81 28.59 -7.30
N ARG A 73 -9.96 29.29 -8.42
CA ARG A 73 -8.95 30.25 -8.94
C ARG A 73 -8.43 31.22 -7.85
N LYS A 74 -9.35 31.81 -7.07
CA LYS A 74 -8.98 32.73 -5.95
C LYS A 74 -8.21 32.02 -4.83
N ALA A 75 -8.59 30.80 -4.45
CA ALA A 75 -7.88 30.01 -3.45
C ALA A 75 -6.54 29.50 -3.97
N ALA A 76 -6.42 29.18 -5.26
CA ALA A 76 -5.17 28.78 -5.90
C ALA A 76 -4.16 29.94 -5.90
N ALA A 77 -4.59 31.16 -6.25
CA ALA A 77 -3.74 32.35 -6.23
C ALA A 77 -3.24 32.67 -4.79
N LYS A 78 -4.13 32.65 -3.80
CA LYS A 78 -3.78 32.86 -2.39
C LYS A 78 -2.86 31.75 -1.84
N ALA A 79 -3.10 30.48 -2.23
CA ALA A 79 -2.23 29.36 -1.84
C ALA A 79 -0.85 29.46 -2.50
N SER A 80 -0.78 29.84 -3.77
CA SER A 80 0.49 30.05 -4.48
C SER A 80 1.29 31.21 -3.85
N GLN A 81 0.64 32.33 -3.49
CA GLN A 81 1.28 33.45 -2.82
C GLN A 81 1.79 33.05 -1.42
N LYS A 82 1.00 32.28 -0.65
CA LYS A 82 1.42 31.76 0.66
C LYS A 82 2.57 30.78 0.52
N LEU A 83 2.57 29.93 -0.52
CA LEU A 83 3.64 28.96 -0.79
C LEU A 83 4.93 29.65 -1.22
N ALA A 84 4.83 30.72 -2.04
CA ALA A 84 5.98 31.51 -2.48
C ALA A 84 6.66 32.29 -1.34
N ALA A 85 5.91 32.66 -0.29
CA ALA A 85 6.42 33.36 0.89
C ALA A 85 6.83 32.39 2.03
N ALA A 86 6.57 31.08 1.90
CA ALA A 86 6.82 30.09 2.93
C ALA A 86 8.27 29.57 2.89
N THR A 87 8.82 29.32 4.07
CA THR A 87 10.06 28.54 4.19
C THR A 87 9.87 27.11 3.66
N PRO A 88 10.94 26.38 3.29
CA PRO A 88 10.84 24.98 2.85
C PRO A 88 10.08 24.08 3.84
N ALA A 89 10.25 24.29 5.15
CA ALA A 89 9.55 23.53 6.18
C ALA A 89 8.04 23.84 6.20
N GLU A 90 7.65 25.12 6.12
CA GLU A 90 6.25 25.54 6.05
C GLU A 90 5.58 25.04 4.76
N ALA A 91 6.28 25.12 3.62
CA ALA A 91 5.81 24.58 2.35
C ALA A 91 5.54 23.07 2.43
N PHE A 92 6.43 22.32 3.08
CA PHE A 92 6.26 20.90 3.33
C PHE A 92 5.03 20.61 4.23
N HIS A 93 4.85 21.36 5.33
CA HIS A 93 3.70 21.20 6.21
C HIS A 93 2.38 21.52 5.51
N LEU A 94 2.32 22.59 4.73
CA LEU A 94 1.14 22.95 3.93
C LEU A 94 0.80 21.87 2.92
N HIS A 95 1.82 21.31 2.26
CA HIS A 95 1.62 20.19 1.33
C HIS A 95 1.06 18.97 2.04
N ARG A 96 1.64 18.56 3.16
CA ARG A 96 1.14 17.43 3.96
C ARG A 96 -0.28 17.64 4.45
N GLN A 97 -0.63 18.83 4.90
CA GLN A 97 -1.97 19.19 5.34
C GLN A 97 -2.98 19.05 4.18
N ALA A 98 -2.64 19.55 3.00
CA ALA A 98 -3.48 19.42 1.80
C ALA A 98 -3.68 17.96 1.40
N GLN A 99 -2.63 17.14 1.44
CA GLN A 99 -2.71 15.70 1.16
C GLN A 99 -3.57 14.96 2.20
N ALA A 100 -3.42 15.29 3.48
CA ALA A 100 -4.24 14.70 4.54
C ALA A 100 -5.73 15.06 4.38
N GLN A 101 -6.03 16.31 4.03
CA GLN A 101 -7.41 16.74 3.76
C GLN A 101 -7.99 16.02 2.54
N ARG A 102 -7.23 15.92 1.45
CA ARG A 102 -7.62 15.16 0.27
C ARG A 102 -7.89 13.68 0.61
N ALA A 103 -6.99 13.06 1.37
CA ALA A 103 -7.14 11.68 1.80
C ALA A 103 -8.42 11.45 2.60
N ARG A 104 -8.76 12.37 3.53
CA ARG A 104 -10.00 12.31 4.32
C ARG A 104 -11.25 12.39 3.44
N VAL A 105 -11.29 13.32 2.49
CA VAL A 105 -12.42 13.43 1.55
C VAL A 105 -12.59 12.14 0.74
N LEU A 106 -11.50 11.55 0.25
CA LEU A 106 -11.56 10.32 -0.55
C LEU A 106 -11.85 9.07 0.30
N ALA A 107 -11.66 9.13 1.62
CA ALA A 107 -12.02 8.07 2.55
C ALA A 107 -13.47 8.17 3.05
N SER A 108 -14.27 9.15 2.58
CA SER A 108 -15.63 9.37 3.07
C SER A 108 -16.65 8.38 2.55
N VAL A 109 -16.46 7.75 1.38
CA VAL A 109 -17.38 6.75 0.83
C VAL A 109 -17.12 5.41 1.50
N LEU A 110 -18.11 4.91 2.25
CA LEU A 110 -18.03 3.71 3.07
C LEU A 110 -18.86 2.59 2.46
N ILE A 111 -18.30 1.39 2.41
CA ILE A 111 -18.96 0.20 1.88
C ILE A 111 -19.19 -0.79 3.02
N PRO A 112 -20.43 -1.22 3.26
CA PRO A 112 -20.73 -2.30 4.19
C PRO A 112 -20.32 -3.65 3.58
N LEU A 113 -19.75 -4.50 4.42
CA LEU A 113 -19.33 -5.86 4.09
C LEU A 113 -20.06 -6.84 5.01
N GLU A 114 -20.59 -7.89 4.45
CA GLU A 114 -21.14 -9.00 5.23
C GLU A 114 -20.03 -9.80 5.93
N GLY A 115 -20.39 -10.73 6.79
CA GLY A 115 -19.44 -11.48 7.59
C GLY A 115 -18.48 -12.37 6.79
N ASP A 116 -18.77 -12.65 5.53
CA ASP A 116 -17.94 -13.39 4.56
C ASP A 116 -17.16 -12.47 3.59
N TYR A 117 -17.16 -11.15 3.85
CA TYR A 117 -16.64 -10.09 2.98
C TYR A 117 -17.43 -9.85 1.69
N SER A 118 -18.60 -10.45 1.50
CA SER A 118 -19.46 -10.10 0.39
C SER A 118 -20.03 -8.69 0.54
N ILE A 119 -20.30 -8.04 -0.59
CA ILE A 119 -20.88 -6.70 -0.65
C ILE A 119 -22.32 -6.82 -1.12
N ALA A 120 -23.28 -6.64 -0.21
CA ALA A 120 -24.70 -6.79 -0.49
C ALA A 120 -25.32 -5.54 -1.20
N LEU A 121 -24.58 -4.96 -2.15
CA LEU A 121 -25.03 -3.83 -2.96
C LEU A 121 -25.29 -4.27 -4.40
N ARG A 122 -26.23 -3.63 -5.06
CA ARG A 122 -26.52 -3.90 -6.48
C ARG A 122 -25.26 -3.69 -7.32
N ARG A 123 -24.99 -4.60 -8.26
CA ARG A 123 -23.82 -4.63 -9.16
C ARG A 123 -22.45 -4.60 -8.45
N ALA A 124 -22.42 -5.02 -7.20
CA ALA A 124 -21.16 -5.17 -6.49
C ALA A 124 -20.33 -6.35 -7.06
N PRO A 125 -19.03 -6.19 -7.24
CA PRO A 125 -18.17 -7.29 -7.63
C PRO A 125 -17.90 -8.23 -6.43
N ASP A 126 -17.50 -9.45 -6.72
CA ASP A 126 -17.01 -10.38 -5.70
C ASP A 126 -15.53 -10.10 -5.39
N TRP A 127 -15.30 -9.49 -4.24
CA TRP A 127 -13.96 -9.17 -3.75
C TRP A 127 -13.55 -9.95 -2.51
N ARG A 128 -14.27 -11.01 -2.17
CA ARG A 128 -14.01 -11.83 -0.98
C ARG A 128 -12.59 -12.35 -0.92
N GLN A 129 -12.05 -12.83 -2.04
CA GLN A 129 -10.68 -13.32 -2.07
C GLN A 129 -9.65 -12.20 -1.81
N ALA A 130 -9.81 -11.03 -2.42
CA ALA A 130 -8.93 -9.88 -2.19
C ALA A 130 -8.96 -9.42 -0.72
N CYS A 131 -10.16 -9.41 -0.11
CA CYS A 131 -10.33 -9.09 1.31
C CYS A 131 -9.67 -10.14 2.21
N THR A 132 -9.84 -11.43 1.89
CA THR A 132 -9.22 -12.55 2.64
C THR A 132 -7.69 -12.47 2.59
N GLU A 133 -7.12 -12.14 1.43
CA GLU A 133 -5.67 -11.99 1.28
C GLU A 133 -5.10 -10.82 2.09
N ALA A 134 -5.88 -9.74 2.26
CA ALA A 134 -5.45 -8.55 2.99
C ALA A 134 -5.72 -8.64 4.49
N TRP A 135 -6.89 -9.14 4.88
CA TRP A 135 -7.39 -9.09 6.25
C TRP A 135 -7.44 -10.43 6.96
N GLY A 136 -7.08 -11.51 6.26
CA GLY A 136 -7.19 -12.88 6.76
C GLY A 136 -8.58 -13.48 6.57
N PRO A 137 -8.79 -14.70 7.07
CA PRO A 137 -10.08 -15.41 6.96
C PRO A 137 -11.25 -14.60 7.50
N ALA A 138 -12.41 -14.73 6.88
CA ALA A 138 -13.63 -14.09 7.31
C ALA A 138 -14.06 -14.60 8.71
N THR A 139 -14.45 -13.67 9.56
CA THR A 139 -14.81 -13.96 10.98
C THR A 139 -16.31 -14.13 11.21
N GLY A 140 -17.14 -13.95 10.18
CA GLY A 140 -18.59 -13.93 10.32
C GLY A 140 -19.15 -12.58 10.82
N GLU A 141 -18.29 -11.63 11.15
CA GLU A 141 -18.68 -10.33 11.67
C GLU A 141 -18.82 -9.29 10.54
N ARG A 142 -19.93 -8.55 10.54
CA ARG A 142 -20.15 -7.45 9.61
C ARG A 142 -19.11 -6.35 9.80
N SER A 143 -18.60 -5.83 8.73
CA SER A 143 -17.59 -4.77 8.77
C SER A 143 -17.88 -3.64 7.77
N VAL A 144 -17.17 -2.53 7.95
CA VAL A 144 -17.24 -1.37 7.05
C VAL A 144 -15.81 -0.95 6.73
N ALA A 145 -15.55 -0.71 5.46
CA ALA A 145 -14.29 -0.17 4.97
C ALA A 145 -14.53 1.01 4.03
N THR A 146 -13.53 1.84 3.78
CA THR A 146 -13.65 2.87 2.76
C THR A 146 -13.60 2.24 1.36
N LEU A 147 -14.39 2.76 0.42
CA LEU A 147 -14.33 2.31 -0.97
C LEU A 147 -12.92 2.47 -1.56
N ARG A 148 -12.21 3.54 -1.18
CA ARG A 148 -10.83 3.78 -1.60
C ARG A 148 -9.90 2.66 -1.17
N GLU A 149 -10.03 2.20 0.07
CA GLU A 149 -9.22 1.10 0.59
C GLU A 149 -9.54 -0.21 -0.12
N LEU A 150 -10.81 -0.54 -0.29
CA LEU A 150 -11.24 -1.72 -1.04
C LEU A 150 -10.67 -1.74 -2.47
N LEU A 151 -10.68 -0.60 -3.16
CA LEU A 151 -10.05 -0.49 -4.49
C LEU A 151 -8.54 -0.72 -4.43
N GLY A 152 -7.89 -0.32 -3.35
CA GLY A 152 -6.46 -0.61 -3.10
C GLY A 152 -6.20 -2.10 -2.91
N LEU A 153 -7.02 -2.79 -2.10
CA LEU A 153 -6.93 -4.25 -1.90
C LEU A 153 -7.05 -5.01 -3.22
N VAL A 154 -8.08 -4.66 -4.00
CA VAL A 154 -8.33 -5.31 -5.29
C VAL A 154 -7.19 -5.04 -6.27
N GLY A 155 -6.67 -3.82 -6.31
CA GLY A 155 -5.49 -3.49 -7.12
C GLY A 155 -4.28 -4.35 -6.74
N ALA A 156 -4.01 -4.52 -5.45
CA ALA A 156 -2.93 -5.39 -4.96
C ALA A 156 -3.17 -6.87 -5.30
N HIS A 157 -4.41 -7.36 -5.16
CA HIS A 157 -4.79 -8.71 -5.56
C HIS A 157 -4.56 -8.97 -7.06
N GLU A 158 -4.96 -8.04 -7.93
CA GLU A 158 -4.73 -8.18 -9.37
C GLU A 158 -3.22 -8.15 -9.72
N TRP A 159 -2.43 -7.30 -9.05
CA TRP A 159 -0.98 -7.32 -9.20
C TRP A 159 -0.37 -8.63 -8.71
N ARG A 160 -0.86 -9.18 -7.60
CA ARG A 160 -0.43 -10.49 -7.09
C ARG A 160 -0.72 -11.60 -8.11
N LYS A 161 -1.91 -11.62 -8.71
CA LYS A 161 -2.28 -12.60 -9.75
C LYS A 161 -1.40 -12.50 -10.99
N LYS A 162 -1.24 -11.29 -11.51
CA LYS A 162 -0.47 -11.02 -12.73
C LYS A 162 1.03 -11.21 -12.53
N GLY A 163 1.54 -10.82 -11.38
CA GLY A 163 2.97 -10.70 -11.10
C GLY A 163 3.63 -9.53 -11.83
N VAL A 164 4.71 -9.03 -11.24
CA VAL A 164 5.58 -7.99 -11.82
C VAL A 164 6.73 -8.68 -12.53
N GLU A 165 6.91 -8.37 -13.80
CA GLU A 165 8.04 -8.89 -14.58
C GLU A 165 9.34 -8.22 -14.16
N ILE A 166 10.37 -9.01 -13.91
CA ILE A 166 11.69 -8.58 -13.47
C ILE A 166 12.72 -9.06 -14.49
N PRO A 167 13.15 -8.22 -15.43
CA PRO A 167 14.10 -8.62 -16.48
C PRO A 167 15.40 -9.22 -15.93
N ALA A 168 15.85 -8.76 -14.77
CA ALA A 168 17.07 -9.26 -14.09
C ALA A 168 16.95 -10.73 -13.64
N LEU A 169 15.76 -11.31 -13.60
CA LEU A 169 15.55 -12.73 -13.28
C LEU A 169 15.61 -13.65 -14.51
N GLY A 170 15.70 -13.07 -15.72
CA GLY A 170 15.81 -13.82 -16.97
C GLY A 170 14.49 -13.91 -17.73
N ALA A 171 14.31 -15.01 -18.50
CA ALA A 171 13.17 -15.21 -19.37
C ALA A 171 11.96 -15.82 -18.63
N PRO A 172 10.72 -15.60 -19.12
CA PRO A 172 9.52 -16.29 -18.63
C PRO A 172 9.68 -17.82 -18.68
N PRO A 173 8.98 -18.57 -17.82
CA PRO A 173 8.00 -18.11 -16.83
C PRO A 173 8.58 -17.72 -15.46
N LEU A 174 9.88 -17.94 -15.22
CA LEU A 174 10.54 -17.77 -13.92
C LEU A 174 11.16 -16.36 -13.75
N ASN A 175 10.43 -15.34 -14.18
CA ASN A 175 10.91 -13.95 -14.13
C ASN A 175 9.90 -12.98 -13.49
N ARG A 176 8.89 -13.50 -12.75
CA ARG A 176 7.85 -12.68 -12.14
C ARG A 176 7.88 -12.76 -10.63
N ILE A 177 7.65 -11.61 -10.01
CA ILE A 177 7.43 -11.45 -8.57
C ILE A 177 5.94 -11.17 -8.34
N HIS A 178 5.33 -11.90 -7.42
CA HIS A 178 3.92 -11.79 -7.05
C HIS A 178 3.81 -11.12 -5.67
N PRO A 179 3.61 -9.79 -5.60
CA PRO A 179 3.60 -9.07 -4.33
C PRO A 179 2.36 -9.39 -3.52
N HIS A 180 2.50 -9.62 -2.22
CA HIS A 180 1.37 -9.71 -1.30
C HIS A 180 0.86 -8.30 -0.96
N TYR A 181 -0.39 -8.21 -0.51
CA TYR A 181 -0.95 -6.97 -0.01
C TYR A 181 -0.11 -6.44 1.17
N GLY A 182 0.14 -5.13 1.17
CA GLY A 182 0.96 -4.47 2.19
C GLY A 182 2.48 -4.61 2.02
N VAL A 183 2.94 -5.48 1.11
CA VAL A 183 4.37 -5.63 0.81
C VAL A 183 4.76 -4.76 -0.39
N PHE A 184 5.89 -4.05 -0.29
CA PHE A 184 6.34 -3.15 -1.34
C PHE A 184 6.52 -3.88 -2.67
N SER A 185 5.79 -3.44 -3.70
CA SER A 185 5.82 -4.06 -5.03
C SER A 185 6.99 -3.49 -5.87
N PRO A 186 7.80 -4.33 -6.53
CA PRO A 186 8.95 -3.90 -7.34
C PRO A 186 8.55 -3.37 -8.73
N VAL A 187 7.46 -2.60 -8.81
CA VAL A 187 6.98 -2.00 -10.08
C VAL A 187 7.99 -0.98 -10.63
N ARG A 188 8.68 -0.27 -9.74
CA ARG A 188 9.82 0.58 -10.12
C ARG A 188 11.09 -0.24 -10.02
N GLY A 189 11.58 -0.73 -11.15
CA GLY A 189 12.67 -1.69 -11.23
C GLY A 189 14.08 -1.12 -11.20
N GLU A 190 14.24 0.22 -11.08
CA GLU A 190 15.56 0.87 -11.16
C GLU A 190 16.55 0.32 -10.13
N TYR A 191 16.13 0.17 -8.87
CA TYR A 191 16.97 -0.37 -7.81
C TYR A 191 17.31 -1.85 -8.03
N VAL A 192 16.41 -2.62 -8.63
CA VAL A 192 16.65 -4.02 -9.00
C VAL A 192 17.73 -4.11 -10.07
N GLY A 193 17.66 -3.22 -11.08
CA GLY A 193 18.68 -3.10 -12.12
C GLY A 193 20.05 -2.73 -11.56
N LEU A 194 20.11 -1.83 -10.57
CA LEU A 194 21.35 -1.47 -9.90
C LEU A 194 21.99 -2.69 -9.21
N VAL A 195 21.21 -3.48 -8.45
CA VAL A 195 21.70 -4.70 -7.80
C VAL A 195 22.08 -5.75 -8.84
N ALA A 196 21.36 -5.86 -9.94
CA ALA A 196 21.70 -6.78 -11.02
C ALA A 196 23.04 -6.46 -11.69
N ALA A 197 23.41 -5.18 -11.81
CA ALA A 197 24.63 -4.72 -12.48
C ALA A 197 25.84 -4.53 -11.53
N ALA A 198 25.60 -4.28 -10.24
CA ALA A 198 26.65 -3.97 -9.27
C ALA A 198 27.70 -5.10 -9.18
N PRO A 199 29.01 -4.81 -9.08
CA PRO A 199 30.03 -5.83 -8.87
C PRO A 199 29.79 -6.53 -7.53
N LEU A 200 29.92 -7.86 -7.50
CA LEU A 200 29.82 -8.65 -6.28
C LEU A 200 31.22 -8.96 -5.77
N PRO A 201 31.62 -8.46 -4.58
CA PRO A 201 32.93 -8.73 -4.02
C PRO A 201 33.11 -10.20 -3.61
N SER A 202 32.01 -10.90 -3.34
CA SER A 202 31.96 -12.33 -3.05
C SER A 202 30.64 -12.91 -3.54
N LYS A 203 30.67 -14.19 -3.92
CA LYS A 203 29.48 -14.98 -4.24
C LYS A 203 29.19 -16.04 -3.19
N ALA A 204 29.95 -16.13 -2.11
CA ALA A 204 29.72 -17.13 -1.07
C ALA A 204 28.47 -16.78 -0.22
N LEU A 205 28.35 -15.53 0.20
CA LEU A 205 27.28 -15.06 1.09
C LEU A 205 26.88 -13.61 0.79
N ALA A 206 25.58 -13.34 0.80
CA ALA A 206 25.02 -12.00 0.77
C ALA A 206 23.95 -11.82 1.86
N PHE A 207 23.70 -10.57 2.24
CA PHE A 207 22.59 -10.18 3.12
C PHE A 207 21.61 -9.31 2.35
N ASP A 208 20.31 -9.61 2.54
CA ASP A 208 19.18 -8.82 2.04
C ASP A 208 18.37 -8.35 3.24
N ILE A 209 18.60 -7.11 3.68
CA ILE A 209 17.96 -6.53 4.86
C ILE A 209 16.71 -5.76 4.45
N GLY A 210 15.55 -6.19 4.97
CA GLY A 210 14.27 -5.73 4.49
C GLY A 210 13.86 -6.46 3.19
N VAL A 211 13.77 -7.79 3.27
CA VAL A 211 13.58 -8.64 2.08
C VAL A 211 12.34 -8.34 1.26
N GLY A 212 11.28 -7.82 1.89
CA GLY A 212 10.02 -7.46 1.21
C GLY A 212 9.46 -8.61 0.36
N THR A 213 9.42 -8.44 -0.96
CA THR A 213 8.94 -9.47 -1.90
C THR A 213 9.98 -10.55 -2.22
N GLY A 214 11.21 -10.44 -1.73
CA GLY A 214 12.28 -11.36 -2.07
C GLY A 214 12.97 -11.09 -3.41
N VAL A 215 12.66 -9.98 -4.08
CA VAL A 215 13.16 -9.69 -5.43
C VAL A 215 14.70 -9.56 -5.47
N LEU A 216 15.30 -8.87 -4.49
CA LEU A 216 16.76 -8.70 -4.46
C LEU A 216 17.48 -10.01 -4.11
N SER A 217 16.95 -10.76 -3.14
CA SER A 217 17.43 -12.12 -2.84
C SER A 217 17.39 -13.02 -4.08
N ALA A 218 16.29 -12.97 -4.85
CA ALA A 218 16.19 -13.75 -6.09
C ALA A 218 17.23 -13.32 -7.14
N VAL A 219 17.44 -12.01 -7.32
CA VAL A 219 18.47 -11.49 -8.24
C VAL A 219 19.87 -11.92 -7.82
N LEU A 220 20.21 -11.81 -6.53
CA LEU A 220 21.51 -12.24 -5.99
C LEU A 220 21.75 -13.74 -6.22
N ALA A 221 20.73 -14.57 -5.94
CA ALA A 221 20.79 -16.02 -6.19
C ALA A 221 20.98 -16.32 -7.69
N ARG A 222 20.26 -15.65 -8.60
CA ARG A 222 20.46 -15.79 -10.06
C ARG A 222 21.83 -15.36 -10.53
N ARG A 223 22.45 -14.39 -9.87
CA ARG A 223 23.83 -13.96 -10.13
C ARG A 223 24.90 -14.92 -9.60
N GLY A 224 24.49 -16.03 -9.00
CA GLY A 224 25.36 -17.10 -8.53
C GLY A 224 25.81 -16.95 -7.08
N VAL A 225 25.17 -16.10 -6.28
CA VAL A 225 25.38 -16.10 -4.83
C VAL A 225 24.91 -17.43 -4.27
N GLN A 226 25.78 -18.11 -3.54
CA GLN A 226 25.54 -19.47 -3.03
C GLN A 226 24.50 -19.46 -1.90
N ARG A 227 24.59 -18.47 -1.01
CA ARG A 227 23.69 -18.30 0.13
C ARG A 227 23.31 -16.83 0.32
N VAL A 228 22.03 -16.55 0.48
CA VAL A 228 21.51 -15.24 0.86
C VAL A 228 20.84 -15.37 2.22
N VAL A 229 21.22 -14.55 3.19
CA VAL A 229 20.51 -14.40 4.47
C VAL A 229 19.61 -13.18 4.35
N ALA A 230 18.31 -13.40 4.33
CA ALA A 230 17.32 -12.37 4.10
C ALA A 230 16.47 -12.14 5.35
N THR A 231 16.35 -10.88 5.78
CA THR A 231 15.62 -10.53 7.00
C THR A 231 14.50 -9.54 6.73
N ASP A 232 13.45 -9.62 7.52
CA ASP A 232 12.39 -8.60 7.60
C ASP A 232 11.73 -8.65 8.98
N GLN A 233 11.20 -7.52 9.44
CA GLN A 233 10.41 -7.44 10.66
C GLN A 233 8.98 -7.93 10.44
N ASP A 234 8.44 -7.71 9.22
CA ASP A 234 7.05 -8.01 8.88
C ASP A 234 6.90 -9.49 8.45
N PRO A 235 6.11 -10.29 9.20
CA PRO A 235 5.80 -11.66 8.79
C PRO A 235 5.14 -11.76 7.40
N ARG A 236 4.39 -10.73 6.97
CA ARG A 236 3.79 -10.71 5.63
C ARG A 236 4.86 -10.62 4.54
N ALA A 237 5.91 -9.82 4.77
CA ALA A 237 7.03 -9.72 3.85
C ALA A 237 7.78 -11.06 3.74
N LEU A 238 8.06 -11.72 4.86
CA LEU A 238 8.69 -13.04 4.87
C LEU A 238 7.86 -14.11 4.16
N ALA A 239 6.53 -14.11 4.36
CA ALA A 239 5.63 -15.01 3.66
C ALA A 239 5.64 -14.72 2.14
N CYS A 240 5.58 -13.44 1.77
CA CYS A 240 5.67 -13.01 0.37
C CYS A 240 6.99 -13.43 -0.29
N ALA A 241 8.12 -13.20 0.38
CA ALA A 241 9.44 -13.60 -0.12
C ALA A 241 9.53 -15.11 -0.29
N ARG A 242 9.04 -15.89 0.69
CA ARG A 242 9.00 -17.35 0.62
C ARG A 242 8.23 -17.85 -0.60
N ASP A 243 7.00 -17.37 -0.81
CA ASP A 243 6.16 -17.75 -1.94
C ASP A 243 6.84 -17.43 -3.28
N ASN A 244 7.43 -16.25 -3.40
CA ASN A 244 8.13 -15.84 -4.61
C ASN A 244 9.39 -16.66 -4.88
N LEU A 245 10.23 -16.86 -3.86
CA LEU A 245 11.45 -17.65 -3.98
C LEU A 245 11.15 -19.12 -4.31
N GLN A 246 10.07 -19.67 -3.75
CA GLN A 246 9.61 -21.03 -4.09
C GLN A 246 9.18 -21.13 -5.55
N ARG A 247 8.36 -20.15 -6.04
CA ARG A 247 7.94 -20.07 -7.45
C ARG A 247 9.12 -19.95 -8.41
N LEU A 248 10.14 -19.19 -8.01
CA LEU A 248 11.37 -18.98 -8.77
C LEU A 248 12.37 -20.13 -8.65
N GLN A 249 12.08 -21.16 -7.81
CA GLN A 249 12.97 -22.30 -7.52
C GLN A 249 14.32 -21.87 -6.95
N LEU A 250 14.30 -20.87 -6.04
CA LEU A 250 15.49 -20.29 -5.41
C LEU A 250 15.47 -20.36 -3.88
N LEU A 251 14.41 -20.94 -3.29
CA LEU A 251 14.25 -20.97 -1.84
C LEU A 251 15.40 -21.67 -1.11
N ASP A 252 15.99 -22.70 -1.70
CA ASP A 252 17.11 -23.47 -1.13
C ASP A 252 18.39 -22.64 -0.93
N ARG A 253 18.48 -21.48 -1.60
CA ARG A 253 19.62 -20.57 -1.51
C ARG A 253 19.38 -19.40 -0.57
N VAL A 254 18.20 -19.26 0.02
CA VAL A 254 17.81 -18.09 0.79
C VAL A 254 17.28 -18.49 2.15
N ASP A 255 17.98 -18.09 3.20
CA ASP A 255 17.51 -18.22 4.59
C ASP A 255 16.64 -17.01 4.93
N LEU A 256 15.34 -17.23 5.13
CA LEU A 256 14.39 -16.19 5.54
C LEU A 256 14.27 -16.16 7.05
N LEU A 257 14.60 -15.04 7.69
CA LEU A 257 14.61 -14.87 9.13
C LEU A 257 13.83 -13.63 9.55
N GLN A 258 12.97 -13.76 10.56
CA GLN A 258 12.35 -12.60 11.17
C GLN A 258 13.33 -11.91 12.11
N ALA A 259 13.74 -10.70 11.77
CA ALA A 259 14.65 -9.90 12.56
C ALA A 259 14.53 -8.40 12.25
N ASP A 260 14.90 -7.59 13.23
CA ASP A 260 15.16 -6.16 13.03
C ASP A 260 16.61 -6.00 12.56
N LEU A 261 16.77 -5.62 11.31
CA LEU A 261 18.06 -5.53 10.61
C LEU A 261 18.77 -6.89 10.50
N PHE A 262 19.82 -7.15 11.28
CA PHE A 262 20.62 -8.36 11.19
C PHE A 262 20.14 -9.48 12.10
N PRO A 263 20.34 -10.75 11.72
CA PRO A 263 19.95 -11.87 12.57
C PRO A 263 20.75 -11.86 13.88
N PRO A 264 20.12 -12.13 15.03
CA PRO A 264 20.79 -12.18 16.32
C PRO A 264 21.80 -13.33 16.38
N GLY A 265 22.93 -13.13 17.04
CA GLY A 265 23.83 -14.19 17.51
C GLY A 265 24.84 -14.74 16.52
N ARG A 266 25.10 -14.16 15.36
CA ARG A 266 26.22 -14.50 14.49
C ARG A 266 27.33 -13.47 14.60
N ALA A 267 28.55 -13.98 14.87
CA ALA A 267 29.78 -13.22 14.93
C ALA A 267 29.93 -12.24 13.75
N PRO A 268 30.69 -11.15 13.91
CA PRO A 268 30.80 -10.10 12.93
C PRO A 268 31.30 -10.65 11.61
N LEU A 269 30.37 -10.90 10.71
CA LEU A 269 30.69 -11.00 9.30
C LEU A 269 31.30 -9.66 8.94
N ARG A 270 32.53 -9.68 8.42
CA ARG A 270 33.15 -8.47 7.91
C ARG A 270 32.17 -7.86 6.90
N LEU A 271 31.48 -6.80 7.33
CA LEU A 271 30.70 -5.97 6.45
C LEU A 271 31.66 -5.55 5.33
N CYS A 272 31.36 -5.92 4.10
CA CYS A 272 31.87 -5.16 2.96
C CYS A 272 31.35 -3.76 3.14
N GLN A 273 32.14 -2.88 3.75
CA GLN A 273 31.83 -1.45 3.76
C GLN A 273 31.71 -1.05 2.30
N ALA A 274 30.52 -0.60 1.93
CA ALA A 274 30.38 0.15 0.69
C ALA A 274 31.43 1.27 0.75
N PRO A 275 32.21 1.52 -0.32
CA PRO A 275 33.14 2.61 -0.33
C PRO A 275 32.35 3.88 0.00
N THR A 276 32.62 4.48 1.14
CA THR A 276 32.17 5.83 1.46
C THR A 276 32.68 6.69 0.30
N VAL A 277 31.76 7.20 -0.51
CA VAL A 277 32.10 8.24 -1.48
C VAL A 277 32.56 9.43 -0.64
N GLY A 278 33.88 9.56 -0.53
CA GLY A 278 34.50 10.69 0.15
C GLY A 278 34.10 11.94 -0.60
N VAL A 279 33.34 12.81 0.05
CA VAL A 279 33.17 14.19 -0.39
C VAL A 279 34.55 14.80 -0.26
N ALA A 280 35.17 15.10 -1.41
CA ALA A 280 36.40 15.86 -1.44
C ALA A 280 36.18 17.23 -0.77
N PRO A 281 37.08 17.68 0.11
CA PRO A 281 36.98 19.00 0.68
C PRO A 281 37.16 20.02 -0.46
N SER A 282 36.22 20.96 -0.58
CA SER A 282 36.31 22.12 -1.42
C SER A 282 37.56 22.92 -1.02
N LEU A 283 38.51 22.98 -1.93
CA LEU A 283 39.58 23.98 -1.85
C LEU A 283 39.00 25.37 -2.09
N THR A 284 39.29 26.23 -1.14
CA THR A 284 39.11 27.68 -1.06
C THR A 284 39.17 28.43 -2.40
#